data_d779c7d71d0ca483105e0eeef7d2fe5d
#
_entry.id   d779c7d71d0ca483105e0eeef7d2fe5d
#
_cell.length_a   1.000
_cell.length_b   1.000
_cell.length_c   1.000
_cell.angle_alpha   90.00
_cell.angle_beta   90.00
_cell.angle_gamma   90.00
#
_symmetry.space_group_name_H-M   'P 1'
#
loop_
_entity.id
_entity.type
_entity.pdbx_description
1 polymer ?
#
loop_
_entity_poly.entity_id
_entity_poly.type
_entity_poly.pdbx_seq_one_letter_code
_entity_poly.pdbx_strand_id
1 'polypeptide(L)' 'AKIIVEYGERQYLANLFKTSLPTVRSALRGQTNTALAKKIRKAAITRGGVVVNNTNNK' A
#
# COMPACT_ATOMS: atom_id res chain seq x y z
N ALA A 1 7.84 -3.81 6.29
CA ALA A 1 7.53 -4.33 4.95
C ALA A 1 6.92 -3.24 4.09
N LYS A 2 7.17 -3.33 2.83
CA LYS A 2 6.68 -2.35 1.88
C LYS A 2 6.07 -3.08 0.70
N ILE A 3 4.99 -2.52 0.14
CA ILE A 3 4.28 -3.16 -0.96
C ILE A 3 4.51 -2.34 -2.22
N ILE A 4 5.00 -2.99 -3.26
CA ILE A 4 5.24 -2.36 -4.55
C ILE A 4 4.09 -2.71 -5.48
N VAL A 5 3.50 -1.69 -6.07
CA VAL A 5 2.40 -1.86 -7.02
C VAL A 5 2.76 -1.17 -8.33
N GLU A 6 2.08 -1.54 -9.39
CA GLU A 6 2.32 -0.93 -10.68
C GLU A 6 1.88 0.54 -10.69
N TYR A 7 2.47 1.27 -11.61
CA TYR A 7 2.13 2.66 -11.81
C TYR A 7 0.63 2.76 -12.09
N GLY A 8 -0.04 3.64 -11.38
CA GLY A 8 -1.48 3.81 -11.53
C GLY A 8 -2.31 3.06 -10.51
N GLU A 9 -1.76 2.01 -9.90
CA GLU A 9 -2.51 1.28 -8.86
C GLU A 9 -2.76 2.16 -7.64
N ARG A 10 -1.81 3.01 -7.31
CA ARG A 10 -2.00 3.91 -6.19
C ARG A 10 -3.19 4.84 -6.42
N GLN A 11 -3.33 5.33 -7.64
CA GLN A 11 -4.48 6.16 -7.97
C GLN A 11 -5.78 5.37 -7.86
N TYR A 12 -5.76 4.14 -8.35
CA TYR A 12 -6.92 3.28 -8.24
C TYR A 12 -7.31 3.04 -6.78
N LEU A 13 -6.33 2.75 -5.96
CA LEU A 13 -6.59 2.49 -4.54
C LEU A 13 -7.10 3.75 -3.83
N ALA A 14 -6.56 4.91 -4.19
CA ALA A 14 -7.03 6.16 -3.63
C ALA A 14 -8.51 6.39 -3.96
N ASN A 15 -8.89 6.12 -5.20
CA ASN A 15 -10.28 6.27 -5.62
C ASN A 15 -11.17 5.22 -4.97
N LEU A 16 -10.68 3.99 -4.89
CA LEU A 16 -11.45 2.88 -4.31
C LEU A 16 -11.79 3.14 -2.85
N PHE A 17 -10.83 3.63 -2.09
CA PHE A 17 -11.03 3.88 -0.66
C PHE A 17 -11.36 5.34 -0.37
N LYS A 18 -11.55 6.16 -1.39
CA LYS A 18 -11.92 7.57 -1.27
C LYS A 18 -10.93 8.31 -0.36
N THR A 19 -9.67 8.13 -0.64
CA THR A 19 -8.61 8.77 0.14
C THR A 19 -7.59 9.40 -0.80
N SER A 20 -6.58 10.04 -0.24
CA SER A 20 -5.58 10.75 -1.03
C SER A 20 -4.41 9.85 -1.40
N LEU A 21 -3.69 10.24 -2.44
CA LEU A 21 -2.49 9.51 -2.84
C LEU A 21 -1.45 9.42 -1.72
N PRO A 22 -1.14 10.52 -1.01
CA PRO A 22 -0.18 10.41 0.10
C PRO A 22 -0.59 9.37 1.14
N THR A 23 -1.89 9.25 1.41
CA THR A 23 -2.39 8.26 2.36
C THR A 23 -2.14 6.85 1.85
N VAL A 24 -2.39 6.61 0.56
CA VAL A 24 -2.15 5.30 -0.03
C VAL A 24 -0.65 4.98 0.00
N ARG A 25 0.17 5.95 -0.34
CA ARG A 25 1.62 5.73 -0.34
C ARG A 25 2.14 5.39 1.05
N SER A 26 1.68 6.10 2.06
CA SER A 26 2.09 5.80 3.44
C SER A 26 1.65 4.40 3.86
N ALA A 27 0.44 4.01 3.49
CA ALA A 27 -0.06 2.68 3.81
C ALA A 27 0.78 1.60 3.13
N LEU A 28 1.12 1.80 1.87
CA LEU A 28 1.90 0.82 1.13
C LEU A 28 3.33 0.71 1.65
N ARG A 29 3.87 1.79 2.20
CA ARG A 29 5.20 1.76 2.80
C ARG A 29 5.20 1.15 4.20
N GLY A 30 4.04 0.95 4.80
CA GLY A 30 3.96 0.45 6.15
C GLY A 30 4.14 1.51 7.21
N GLN A 31 4.07 2.79 6.85
CA GLN A 31 4.27 3.88 7.80
C GLN A 31 3.06 4.11 8.69
N THR A 32 1.89 3.64 8.27
CA THR A 32 0.67 3.79 9.05
C THR A 32 0.07 2.42 9.32
N ASN A 33 -0.63 2.31 10.42
CA ASN A 33 -1.26 1.05 10.84
C ASN A 33 -2.73 1.21 11.15
N THR A 34 -3.38 2.17 10.52
CA THR A 34 -4.81 2.36 10.71
C THR A 34 -5.57 1.23 10.02
N ALA A 35 -6.86 1.10 10.34
CA ALA A 35 -7.70 0.11 9.68
C ALA A 35 -7.72 0.34 8.16
N LEU A 36 -7.76 1.61 7.75
CA LEU A 36 -7.72 1.96 6.33
C LEU A 36 -6.42 1.49 5.69
N ALA A 37 -5.29 1.72 6.36
CA ALA A 37 -3.99 1.31 5.81
C ALA A 37 -3.93 -0.20 5.62
N LYS A 38 -4.47 -0.96 6.55
CA LYS A 38 -4.50 -2.41 6.43
C LYS A 38 -5.35 -2.85 5.24
N LYS A 39 -6.49 -2.20 5.04
CA LYS A 39 -7.35 -2.50 3.90
C LYS A 39 -6.65 -2.18 2.58
N ILE A 40 -5.95 -1.06 2.54
CA ILE A 40 -5.22 -0.66 1.34
C ILE A 40 -4.14 -1.69 1.00
N ARG A 41 -3.38 -2.13 2.01
CA ARG A 41 -2.34 -3.12 1.78
C ARG A 41 -2.91 -4.43 1.29
N LYS A 42 -4.00 -4.87 1.89
CA LYS A 42 -4.64 -6.12 1.48
C LYS A 42 -5.15 -6.03 0.05
N ALA A 43 -5.79 -4.93 -0.30
CA ALA A 43 -6.28 -4.74 -1.65
C ALA A 43 -5.14 -4.71 -2.67
N ALA A 44 -4.04 -4.04 -2.30
CA ALA A 44 -2.87 -3.98 -3.19
C ALA A 44 -2.32 -5.36 -3.48
N ILE A 45 -2.20 -6.19 -2.45
CA ILE A 45 -1.68 -7.55 -2.62
C ILE A 45 -2.63 -8.37 -3.48
N THR A 46 -3.93 -8.25 -3.24
CA THR A 46 -4.93 -8.98 -4.02
C THR A 46 -4.87 -8.62 -5.50
N ARG A 47 -4.51 -7.37 -5.79
CA ARG A 47 -4.43 -6.90 -7.18
C ARG A 47 -3.07 -7.14 -7.81
N GLY A 48 -2.19 -7.89 -7.16
CA GLY A 48 -0.91 -8.23 -7.74
C GLY A 48 0.28 -7.48 -7.19
N GLY A 49 0.09 -6.73 -6.12
CA GLY A 49 1.20 -6.05 -5.47
C GLY A 49 2.20 -7.04 -4.90
N VAL A 50 3.45 -6.62 -4.82
CA VAL A 50 4.53 -7.46 -4.32
C VAL A 50 4.98 -6.93 -2.97
N VAL A 51 5.01 -7.80 -1.98
CA VAL A 51 5.51 -7.43 -0.65
C VAL A 51 7.03 -7.57 -0.66
N VAL A 52 7.70 -6.47 -0.37
CA VAL A 52 9.15 -6.49 -0.26
C VAL A 52 9.52 -6.42 1.21
N ASN A 53 10.14 -7.47 1.68
CA ASN A 53 10.58 -7.56 3.06
C ASN A 53 12.01 -7.03 3.13
N ASN A 54 12.14 -5.83 3.64
CA ASN A 54 13.42 -5.20 3.70
C ASN A 54 14.07 -5.49 5.06
N THR A 55 14.67 -6.65 5.19
CA THR A 55 15.15 -7.13 6.48
C THR A 55 16.64 -6.95 6.70
N ASN A 56 17.33 -6.25 6.05
CA ASN A 56 18.74 -6.12 6.24
C ASN A 56 19.30 -5.53 7.42
N ASN A 57 18.92 -6.08 7.55
CA ASN A 57 19.28 -5.72 8.26
C ASN A 57 19.69 -5.60 8.98
N LYS A 58 19.71 -5.86 8.96
CA LYS A 58 19.96 -5.73 9.53
C LYS A 58 20.26 -5.66 9.75
#